data_b489e49744a2b110366e2431bdf1b93e
#
_entry.id   b489e49744a2b110366e2431bdf1b93e
#
_cell.length_a   1.000
_cell.length_b   1.000
_cell.length_c   1.000
_cell.angle_alpha   90.00
_cell.angle_beta   90.00
_cell.angle_gamma   90.00
#
_symmetry.space_group_name_H-M   'P 1'
#
loop_
_entity.id
_entity.type
_entity.pdbx_description
1 polymer ?
#
loop_
_entity_poly.entity_id
_entity_poly.type
_entity_poly.pdbx_seq_one_letter_code
_entity_poly.pdbx_strand_id
1 'polypeptide(L)'
;VNKEQLGRLSFHSQGNTKLNSYNFDMGIRQGQTNSLEVDGSFLKLDTASLNSNLRFNNFDISFLSALGKTAINRIRGKVSGDTTLWGPLENLQHNGNLQLTNGGFAIPFLNTDYTTALANVRLYNQTFDFENTRLEDTEENTQANLKGQFSHTNFTDWDANLDITSSRIMILNKPQEENVLFFGKGYLDGSVGVSGPTNNLLISVEGTTEKGTSIKVPWAEDYGISESNFIEFIDKNRMNNPLTAQEENPSLKQINGLEMEFELGINNNAEIEIVIDQDSGSFLRGSGAGNMFMEINTNGKFNMWGDFITFNGIYNFKNLGVLDKKFEVKPGGTIVWEGNPLGAIMDIEAVYEVPGGANPALLLDNPNFNKKIPTEVIIRLQGNLLKPDNPIFEIDFPNTSGTVASEINYRLSSPQRSQLQAISLLSQGIFINEVSVSMQGITNNLYQKASDIFSELLGEENDKLKVGIDYLQGD
;
A
#
# COMPACT_ATOMS: atom_id res chain seq x y z
N VAL A 1 18.97 4.85 -21.39
CA VAL A 1 19.36 3.52 -21.88
C VAL A 1 20.76 3.27 -21.34
N ASN A 2 20.88 2.47 -20.27
CA ASN A 2 22.18 2.03 -19.78
C ASN A 2 22.83 1.19 -20.88
N LYS A 3 23.97 1.65 -21.38
CA LYS A 3 24.79 0.89 -22.32
C LYS A 3 25.55 -0.17 -21.51
N GLU A 4 24.88 -1.23 -21.09
CA GLU A 4 25.55 -2.40 -20.56
C GLU A 4 26.27 -3.09 -21.70
N GLN A 5 27.57 -3.19 -21.59
CA GLN A 5 28.37 -3.87 -22.59
C GLN A 5 28.24 -5.37 -22.41
N LEU A 6 27.57 -6.06 -23.34
CA LEU A 6 27.48 -7.52 -23.40
C LEU A 6 28.84 -8.22 -23.44
N GLY A 7 29.92 -7.50 -23.68
CA GLY A 7 31.25 -8.03 -23.81
C GLY A 7 31.74 -8.10 -25.26
N ARG A 8 32.90 -8.76 -25.45
CA ARG A 8 33.52 -8.94 -26.77
C ARG A 8 33.00 -10.22 -27.41
N LEU A 9 32.32 -10.09 -28.54
CA LEU A 9 31.86 -11.22 -29.35
C LEU A 9 32.97 -11.70 -30.28
N SER A 10 33.21 -13.01 -30.33
CA SER A 10 33.99 -13.72 -31.35
C SER A 10 33.07 -14.75 -32.03
N PHE A 11 33.16 -14.86 -33.33
CA PHE A 11 32.39 -15.84 -34.10
C PHE A 11 33.26 -16.41 -35.21
N HIS A 12 33.28 -17.73 -35.30
CA HIS A 12 33.92 -18.49 -36.36
C HIS A 12 32.94 -19.50 -36.90
N SER A 13 32.90 -19.67 -38.23
CA SER A 13 32.01 -20.66 -38.86
C SER A 13 32.69 -21.30 -40.07
N GLN A 14 32.49 -22.61 -40.22
CA GLN A 14 32.96 -23.39 -41.36
C GLN A 14 31.79 -24.16 -41.96
N GLY A 15 31.50 -23.92 -43.24
CA GLY A 15 30.38 -24.55 -43.93
C GLY A 15 30.81 -25.67 -44.91
N ASN A 16 29.94 -26.67 -45.03
CA ASN A 16 29.96 -27.68 -46.11
C ASN A 16 28.70 -27.53 -46.97
N THR A 17 28.81 -26.85 -48.08
CA THR A 17 27.69 -26.54 -48.97
C THR A 17 27.04 -27.78 -49.62
N LYS A 18 27.78 -28.86 -49.76
CA LYS A 18 27.23 -30.14 -50.31
C LYS A 18 26.31 -30.83 -49.31
N LEU A 19 26.61 -30.71 -48.02
CA LEU A 19 25.82 -31.30 -46.94
C LEU A 19 24.84 -30.31 -46.28
N ASN A 20 24.83 -29.08 -46.74
CA ASN A 20 24.06 -27.96 -46.08
C ASN A 20 24.32 -27.88 -44.58
N SER A 21 25.55 -28.20 -44.14
CA SER A 21 25.96 -28.21 -42.74
C SER A 21 27.00 -27.16 -42.47
N TYR A 22 26.82 -26.43 -41.36
CA TYR A 22 27.68 -25.34 -40.90
C TYR A 22 28.05 -25.57 -39.45
N ASN A 23 29.33 -25.78 -39.19
CA ASN A 23 29.86 -25.81 -37.83
C ASN A 23 30.19 -24.38 -37.41
N PHE A 24 29.98 -24.03 -36.15
CA PHE A 24 30.29 -22.72 -35.64
C PHE A 24 30.81 -22.76 -34.20
N ASP A 25 31.67 -21.80 -33.90
CA ASP A 25 32.15 -21.48 -32.56
C ASP A 25 31.85 -19.99 -32.30
N MET A 26 31.18 -19.70 -31.17
CA MET A 26 30.87 -18.35 -30.74
C MET A 26 31.34 -18.18 -29.31
N GLY A 27 31.94 -17.04 -29.02
CA GLY A 27 32.33 -16.67 -27.68
C GLY A 27 31.94 -15.25 -27.35
N ILE A 28 31.36 -15.03 -26.18
CA ILE A 28 31.17 -13.72 -25.59
C ILE A 28 32.05 -13.64 -24.36
N ARG A 29 32.96 -12.68 -24.31
CA ARG A 29 33.85 -12.47 -23.16
C ARG A 29 33.56 -11.13 -22.48
N GLN A 30 33.29 -11.20 -21.17
CA GLN A 30 33.04 -10.06 -20.29
C GLN A 30 34.27 -9.91 -19.36
N GLY A 31 35.23 -9.05 -19.71
CA GLY A 31 36.50 -8.94 -19.03
C GLY A 31 37.46 -10.12 -19.26
N GLN A 32 38.20 -10.53 -18.24
CA GLN A 32 39.24 -11.57 -18.39
C GLN A 32 38.76 -12.99 -18.06
N THR A 33 37.74 -13.14 -17.18
CA THR A 33 37.37 -14.43 -16.58
C THR A 33 35.96 -14.87 -16.91
N ASN A 34 35.08 -13.96 -17.33
CA ASN A 34 33.67 -14.25 -17.54
C ASN A 34 33.40 -14.51 -19.03
N SER A 35 32.78 -15.65 -19.35
CA SER A 35 32.50 -15.98 -20.75
C SER A 35 31.23 -16.81 -20.91
N LEU A 36 30.67 -16.69 -22.11
CA LEU A 36 29.75 -17.66 -22.70
C LEU A 36 30.42 -18.21 -23.95
N GLU A 37 30.62 -19.50 -24.00
CA GLU A 37 31.16 -20.22 -25.14
C GLU A 37 30.06 -21.09 -25.74
N VAL A 38 29.89 -21.07 -27.03
CA VAL A 38 28.90 -21.84 -27.77
C VAL A 38 29.59 -22.53 -28.96
N ASP A 39 29.55 -23.83 -28.96
CA ASP A 39 30.00 -24.61 -30.10
C ASP A 39 28.84 -25.44 -30.66
N GLY A 40 28.79 -25.61 -31.94
CA GLY A 40 27.67 -26.35 -32.52
C GLY A 40 27.66 -26.49 -34.02
N SER A 41 26.59 -27.08 -34.52
CA SER A 41 26.30 -27.26 -35.92
C SER A 41 24.90 -26.85 -36.30
N PHE A 42 24.79 -26.23 -37.44
CA PHE A 42 23.54 -25.83 -38.06
C PHE A 42 23.35 -26.60 -39.36
N LEU A 43 22.20 -27.25 -39.50
CA LEU A 43 21.80 -27.98 -40.71
C LEU A 43 20.72 -27.16 -41.44
N LYS A 44 20.97 -26.82 -42.67
CA LYS A 44 20.03 -26.11 -43.54
C LYS A 44 19.37 -27.10 -44.52
N LEU A 45 18.41 -27.89 -43.98
CA LEU A 45 17.54 -28.79 -44.75
C LEU A 45 16.16 -28.13 -44.91
N ASP A 46 15.16 -28.87 -45.39
CA ASP A 46 13.78 -28.40 -45.48
C ASP A 46 13.26 -27.85 -44.12
N THR A 47 13.66 -28.51 -43.03
CA THR A 47 13.52 -27.96 -41.67
C THR A 47 14.91 -27.67 -41.14
N ALA A 48 15.22 -26.37 -40.96
CA ALA A 48 16.48 -25.94 -40.41
C ALA A 48 16.63 -26.34 -38.95
N SER A 49 17.75 -26.94 -38.56
CA SER A 49 17.97 -27.45 -37.22
C SER A 49 19.32 -27.01 -36.63
N LEU A 50 19.34 -26.87 -35.32
CA LEU A 50 20.50 -26.51 -34.51
C LEU A 50 20.86 -27.65 -33.57
N ASN A 51 22.17 -27.87 -33.35
CA ASN A 51 22.67 -28.65 -32.23
C ASN A 51 23.90 -27.93 -31.68
N SER A 52 23.84 -27.49 -30.43
CA SER A 52 24.90 -26.70 -29.83
C SER A 52 25.08 -26.97 -28.35
N ASN A 53 26.31 -26.80 -27.88
CA ASN A 53 26.65 -26.79 -26.46
C ASN A 53 26.94 -25.38 -26.04
N LEU A 54 26.40 -24.98 -24.90
CA LEU A 54 26.63 -23.68 -24.29
C LEU A 54 27.33 -23.90 -22.97
N ARG A 55 28.45 -23.22 -22.76
CA ARG A 55 29.20 -23.24 -21.51
C ARG A 55 29.25 -21.81 -20.95
N PHE A 56 28.67 -21.66 -19.79
CA PHE A 56 28.69 -20.41 -19.03
C PHE A 56 29.81 -20.49 -17.97
N ASN A 57 30.64 -19.46 -17.90
CA ASN A 57 31.65 -19.30 -16.88
C ASN A 57 31.53 -17.91 -16.24
N ASN A 58 30.87 -17.84 -15.08
CA ASN A 58 30.58 -16.61 -14.36
C ASN A 58 30.00 -15.50 -15.27
N PHE A 59 29.18 -15.86 -16.23
CA PHE A 59 28.62 -14.95 -17.21
C PHE A 59 27.61 -14.00 -16.56
N ASP A 60 27.84 -12.70 -16.66
CA ASP A 60 26.99 -11.67 -16.07
C ASP A 60 25.71 -11.50 -16.86
N ILE A 61 24.57 -11.61 -16.17
CA ILE A 61 23.23 -11.53 -16.76
C ILE A 61 22.54 -10.18 -16.51
N SER A 62 23.21 -9.17 -16.00
CA SER A 62 22.63 -7.85 -15.69
C SER A 62 21.97 -7.16 -16.89
N PHE A 63 22.41 -7.49 -18.11
CA PHE A 63 21.78 -7.01 -19.35
C PHE A 63 20.29 -7.39 -19.47
N LEU A 64 19.85 -8.46 -18.81
CA LEU A 64 18.46 -8.87 -18.77
C LEU A 64 17.56 -7.85 -18.04
N SER A 65 18.15 -6.97 -17.23
CA SER A 65 17.43 -5.86 -16.59
C SER A 65 16.66 -5.00 -17.58
N ALA A 66 17.19 -4.82 -18.80
CA ALA A 66 16.53 -4.06 -19.86
C ALA A 66 15.25 -4.74 -20.38
N LEU A 67 15.08 -6.06 -20.17
CA LEU A 67 13.91 -6.82 -20.59
C LEU A 67 12.77 -6.76 -19.58
N GLY A 68 13.08 -6.57 -18.29
CA GLY A 68 12.08 -6.57 -17.20
C GLY A 68 11.21 -5.30 -17.14
N LYS A 69 11.57 -4.26 -17.90
CA LYS A 69 10.84 -2.99 -18.00
C LYS A 69 10.52 -2.37 -16.62
N THR A 70 9.24 -2.05 -16.40
CA THR A 70 8.74 -1.42 -15.17
C THR A 70 8.34 -2.40 -14.07
N ALA A 71 8.07 -3.66 -14.43
CA ALA A 71 7.62 -4.66 -13.45
C ALA A 71 8.77 -5.19 -12.58
N ILE A 72 9.88 -5.55 -13.23
CA ILE A 72 11.08 -6.08 -12.58
C ILE A 72 12.30 -5.37 -13.17
N ASN A 73 13.18 -4.87 -12.33
CA ASN A 73 14.43 -4.28 -12.76
C ASN A 73 15.60 -4.72 -11.88
N ARG A 74 16.80 -4.16 -12.11
CA ARG A 74 18.02 -4.48 -11.36
C ARG A 74 18.31 -6.00 -11.33
N ILE A 75 17.93 -6.72 -12.40
CA ILE A 75 18.31 -8.12 -12.57
C ILE A 75 19.83 -8.19 -12.59
N ARG A 76 20.39 -9.06 -11.78
CA ARG A 76 21.84 -9.20 -11.60
C ARG A 76 22.22 -10.63 -11.24
N GLY A 77 23.48 -10.93 -11.38
CA GLY A 77 24.07 -12.21 -11.00
C GLY A 77 24.98 -12.79 -12.07
N LYS A 78 25.65 -13.87 -11.71
CA LYS A 78 26.58 -14.56 -12.59
C LYS A 78 26.15 -16.00 -12.76
N VAL A 79 26.07 -16.44 -14.01
CA VAL A 79 25.66 -17.79 -14.37
C VAL A 79 26.89 -18.62 -14.74
N SER A 80 26.95 -19.85 -14.22
CA SER A 80 27.93 -20.88 -14.55
C SER A 80 27.25 -22.22 -14.80
N GLY A 81 27.82 -23.03 -15.67
CA GLY A 81 27.31 -24.37 -16.00
C GLY A 81 27.24 -24.63 -17.48
N ASP A 82 26.78 -25.81 -17.81
CA ASP A 82 26.71 -26.32 -19.19
C ASP A 82 25.26 -26.66 -19.56
N THR A 83 24.88 -26.32 -20.79
CA THR A 83 23.60 -26.71 -21.37
C THR A 83 23.72 -27.01 -22.86
N THR A 84 22.89 -27.90 -23.33
CA THR A 84 22.74 -28.21 -24.75
C THR A 84 21.48 -27.53 -25.28
N LEU A 85 21.54 -27.04 -26.51
CA LEU A 85 20.42 -26.46 -27.23
C LEU A 85 20.32 -27.16 -28.59
N TRP A 86 19.18 -27.82 -28.86
CA TRP A 86 19.01 -28.58 -30.08
C TRP A 86 17.58 -28.56 -30.63
N GLY A 87 17.42 -28.99 -31.88
CA GLY A 87 16.13 -29.17 -32.52
C GLY A 87 15.92 -28.27 -33.71
N PRO A 88 14.72 -28.34 -34.32
CA PRO A 88 14.29 -27.40 -35.34
C PRO A 88 14.30 -25.97 -34.81
N LEU A 89 14.63 -24.96 -35.62
CA LEU A 89 14.65 -23.58 -35.22
C LEU A 89 13.28 -23.06 -34.70
N GLU A 90 12.20 -23.71 -35.16
CA GLU A 90 10.84 -23.41 -34.74
C GLU A 90 10.45 -24.09 -33.43
N ASN A 91 11.28 -25.05 -32.94
CA ASN A 91 11.02 -25.78 -31.70
C ASN A 91 12.35 -26.23 -31.07
N LEU A 92 13.12 -25.25 -30.59
CA LEU A 92 14.38 -25.49 -29.91
C LEU A 92 14.14 -26.04 -28.51
N GLN A 93 14.90 -27.06 -28.16
CA GLN A 93 14.90 -27.71 -26.86
C GLN A 93 16.23 -27.44 -26.16
N HIS A 94 16.24 -27.41 -24.85
CA HIS A 94 17.47 -27.32 -24.06
C HIS A 94 17.49 -28.30 -22.90
N ASN A 95 18.69 -28.67 -22.47
CA ASN A 95 18.90 -29.50 -21.29
C ASN A 95 20.24 -29.16 -20.65
N GLY A 96 20.26 -29.07 -19.33
CA GLY A 96 21.49 -28.77 -18.60
C GLY A 96 21.21 -28.30 -17.17
N ASN A 97 22.30 -27.93 -16.50
CA ASN A 97 22.22 -27.37 -15.14
C ASN A 97 23.03 -26.10 -15.09
N LEU A 98 22.41 -25.07 -14.62
CA LEU A 98 23.04 -23.76 -14.41
C LEU A 98 23.00 -23.37 -12.92
N GLN A 99 24.03 -22.67 -12.50
CA GLN A 99 24.09 -22.05 -11.18
C GLN A 99 24.12 -20.54 -11.35
N LEU A 100 23.21 -19.85 -10.69
CA LEU A 100 23.20 -18.41 -10.56
C LEU A 100 23.80 -18.05 -9.20
N THR A 101 24.87 -17.30 -9.20
CA THR A 101 25.52 -16.78 -7.97
C THR A 101 25.34 -15.28 -7.87
N ASN A 102 25.16 -14.78 -6.63
CA ASN A 102 24.89 -13.38 -6.35
C ASN A 102 23.75 -12.82 -7.23
N GLY A 103 22.72 -13.65 -7.41
CA GLY A 103 21.52 -13.29 -8.16
C GLY A 103 20.68 -12.26 -7.42
N GLY A 104 19.84 -11.53 -8.15
CA GLY A 104 18.87 -10.63 -7.54
C GLY A 104 18.07 -9.86 -8.55
N PHE A 105 17.00 -9.25 -8.04
CA PHE A 105 16.08 -8.40 -8.80
C PHE A 105 15.34 -7.45 -7.86
N ALA A 106 14.83 -6.35 -8.40
CA ALA A 106 13.98 -5.42 -7.68
C ALA A 106 12.58 -5.34 -8.30
N ILE A 107 11.58 -5.08 -7.45
CA ILE A 107 10.19 -4.82 -7.84
C ILE A 107 9.89 -3.34 -7.54
N PRO A 108 9.97 -2.44 -8.52
CA PRO A 108 9.84 -1.00 -8.31
C PRO A 108 8.52 -0.59 -7.67
N PHE A 109 7.42 -1.22 -8.06
CA PHE A 109 6.08 -0.91 -7.54
C PHE A 109 5.98 -1.09 -6.02
N LEU A 110 6.65 -2.11 -5.48
CA LEU A 110 6.70 -2.41 -4.04
C LEU A 110 7.91 -1.77 -3.34
N ASN A 111 8.82 -1.20 -4.12
CA ASN A 111 10.13 -0.70 -3.68
C ASN A 111 10.91 -1.74 -2.88
N THR A 112 10.91 -2.99 -3.35
CA THR A 112 11.64 -4.11 -2.75
C THR A 112 12.74 -4.59 -3.67
N ASP A 113 13.84 -5.07 -3.08
CA ASP A 113 14.99 -5.64 -3.78
C ASP A 113 15.40 -6.94 -3.09
N TYR A 114 15.47 -8.01 -3.89
CA TYR A 114 15.77 -9.34 -3.40
C TYR A 114 17.06 -9.86 -3.99
N THR A 115 17.78 -10.64 -3.21
CA THR A 115 19.03 -11.29 -3.60
C THR A 115 19.03 -12.77 -3.24
N THR A 116 19.84 -13.53 -3.94
CA THR A 116 20.17 -14.92 -3.61
C THR A 116 21.67 -15.15 -3.73
N ALA A 117 22.25 -15.83 -2.77
CA ALA A 117 23.66 -16.22 -2.85
C ALA A 117 23.89 -17.28 -3.94
N LEU A 118 22.96 -18.22 -4.05
CA LEU A 118 23.03 -19.33 -5.00
C LEU A 118 21.61 -19.78 -5.38
N ALA A 119 21.36 -19.90 -6.69
CA ALA A 119 20.21 -20.62 -7.23
C ALA A 119 20.68 -21.70 -8.19
N ASN A 120 20.17 -22.92 -8.02
CA ASN A 120 20.33 -24.00 -8.99
C ASN A 120 19.15 -24.00 -9.94
N VAL A 121 19.44 -23.98 -11.23
CA VAL A 121 18.43 -23.94 -12.29
C VAL A 121 18.63 -25.14 -13.20
N ARG A 122 17.68 -26.05 -13.20
CA ARG A 122 17.67 -27.18 -14.10
C ARG A 122 16.93 -26.80 -15.37
N LEU A 123 17.53 -27.10 -16.50
CA LEU A 123 16.99 -26.87 -17.83
C LEU A 123 16.53 -28.18 -18.42
N TYR A 124 15.32 -28.25 -18.95
CA TYR A 124 14.82 -29.38 -19.70
C TYR A 124 13.72 -28.97 -20.69
N ASN A 125 13.77 -29.51 -21.90
CA ASN A 125 12.85 -29.15 -22.98
C ASN A 125 12.87 -27.62 -23.27
N GLN A 126 11.88 -26.90 -22.83
CA GLN A 126 11.78 -25.43 -22.94
C GLN A 126 11.48 -24.80 -21.56
N THR A 127 12.00 -25.41 -20.49
CA THR A 127 11.70 -25.04 -19.11
C THR A 127 12.97 -24.76 -18.31
N PHE A 128 12.97 -23.68 -17.55
CA PHE A 128 13.93 -23.34 -16.52
C PHE A 128 13.28 -23.59 -15.16
N ASP A 129 13.77 -24.56 -14.43
CA ASP A 129 13.20 -25.04 -13.16
C ASP A 129 14.10 -24.61 -12.00
N PHE A 130 13.58 -23.79 -11.11
CA PHE A 130 14.27 -23.28 -9.92
C PHE A 130 14.00 -24.19 -8.74
N GLU A 131 15.04 -24.86 -8.28
CA GLU A 131 14.99 -25.71 -7.09
C GLU A 131 15.23 -24.84 -5.86
N ASN A 132 14.37 -24.93 -4.83
CA ASN A 132 14.54 -24.35 -3.48
C ASN A 132 15.57 -23.20 -3.37
N THR A 133 15.29 -22.10 -4.03
CA THR A 133 16.16 -20.94 -4.06
C THR A 133 15.83 -20.03 -2.88
N ARG A 134 16.80 -19.79 -2.00
CA ARG A 134 16.64 -18.85 -0.89
C ARG A 134 16.77 -17.43 -1.40
N LEU A 135 15.71 -16.66 -1.21
CA LEU A 135 15.69 -15.22 -1.43
C LEU A 135 15.89 -14.50 -0.09
N GLU A 136 16.52 -13.34 -0.17
CA GLU A 136 16.73 -12.44 0.97
C GLU A 136 16.50 -11.00 0.51
N ASP A 137 15.68 -10.22 1.23
CA ASP A 137 15.57 -8.80 0.94
C ASP A 137 16.83 -8.05 1.36
N THR A 138 17.19 -6.99 0.61
CA THR A 138 18.46 -6.28 0.79
C THR A 138 18.44 -5.24 1.91
N GLU A 139 17.29 -4.93 2.49
CA GLU A 139 17.14 -3.89 3.51
C GLU A 139 17.22 -4.46 4.94
N GLU A 140 16.45 -5.51 5.21
CA GLU A 140 16.37 -6.09 6.56
C GLU A 140 16.75 -7.57 6.62
N ASN A 141 17.19 -8.15 5.48
CA ASN A 141 17.63 -9.54 5.34
C ASN A 141 16.55 -10.55 5.76
N THR A 142 15.27 -10.22 5.55
CA THR A 142 14.20 -11.18 5.70
C THR A 142 14.23 -12.19 4.55
N GLN A 143 13.70 -13.40 4.77
CA GLN A 143 14.00 -14.53 3.89
C GLN A 143 12.76 -15.23 3.39
N ALA A 144 12.84 -15.75 2.17
CA ALA A 144 11.83 -16.59 1.57
C ALA A 144 12.48 -17.74 0.77
N ASN A 145 11.69 -18.79 0.51
CA ASN A 145 12.04 -19.85 -0.41
C ASN A 145 11.25 -19.69 -1.69
N LEU A 146 11.96 -19.64 -2.81
CA LEU A 146 11.43 -19.67 -4.17
C LEU A 146 11.58 -21.06 -4.75
N LYS A 147 10.56 -21.60 -5.35
CA LYS A 147 10.56 -22.79 -6.21
C LYS A 147 9.63 -22.54 -7.40
N GLY A 148 9.81 -23.35 -8.45
CA GLY A 148 8.95 -23.29 -9.62
C GLY A 148 9.71 -23.08 -10.91
N GLN A 149 9.02 -22.71 -11.95
CA GLN A 149 9.55 -22.76 -13.29
C GLN A 149 9.13 -21.56 -14.15
N PHE A 150 10.01 -21.21 -15.10
CA PHE A 150 9.67 -20.45 -16.29
C PHE A 150 9.72 -21.40 -17.49
N SER A 151 8.67 -21.43 -18.27
CA SER A 151 8.63 -22.11 -19.56
C SER A 151 8.53 -21.12 -20.70
N HIS A 152 8.90 -21.55 -21.90
CA HIS A 152 8.81 -20.70 -23.09
C HIS A 152 8.49 -21.54 -24.32
N THR A 153 7.96 -20.90 -25.35
CA THR A 153 7.87 -21.46 -26.69
C THR A 153 8.91 -20.77 -27.55
N ASN A 154 9.99 -21.51 -27.84
CA ASN A 154 11.08 -21.04 -28.69
C ASN A 154 11.69 -19.67 -28.27
N PHE A 155 11.82 -19.42 -26.98
CA PHE A 155 12.32 -18.19 -26.37
C PHE A 155 11.47 -16.93 -26.63
N THR A 156 10.21 -17.08 -27.05
CA THR A 156 9.31 -15.95 -27.32
C THR A 156 8.19 -15.82 -26.30
N ASP A 157 7.32 -16.82 -26.21
CA ASP A 157 6.15 -16.79 -25.33
C ASP A 157 6.52 -17.42 -24.00
N TRP A 158 6.70 -16.59 -23.01
CA TRP A 158 7.13 -17.01 -21.67
C TRP A 158 5.94 -17.14 -20.73
N ASP A 159 5.95 -18.20 -19.95
CA ASP A 159 4.97 -18.50 -18.91
C ASP A 159 5.69 -18.72 -17.58
N ALA A 160 5.15 -18.17 -16.51
CA ALA A 160 5.67 -18.29 -15.16
C ALA A 160 4.77 -19.21 -14.32
N ASN A 161 5.39 -20.02 -13.47
CA ASN A 161 4.71 -20.77 -12.42
C ASN A 161 5.67 -20.87 -11.23
N LEU A 162 5.65 -19.84 -10.38
CA LEU A 162 6.55 -19.71 -9.24
C LEU A 162 5.74 -19.68 -7.94
N ASP A 163 6.32 -20.25 -6.90
CA ASP A 163 5.80 -20.26 -5.54
C ASP A 163 6.89 -19.78 -4.58
N ILE A 164 6.59 -18.76 -3.82
CA ILE A 164 7.49 -18.13 -2.85
C ILE A 164 6.84 -18.28 -1.47
N THR A 165 7.50 -18.92 -0.53
CA THR A 165 7.00 -19.14 0.82
C THR A 165 7.93 -18.55 1.85
N SER A 166 7.36 -17.97 2.91
CA SER A 166 8.15 -17.38 4.00
C SER A 166 7.36 -17.39 5.29
N SER A 167 8.07 -17.44 6.41
CA SER A 167 7.53 -17.10 7.73
C SER A 167 7.67 -15.60 8.07
N ARG A 168 8.47 -14.86 7.32
CA ARG A 168 8.58 -13.40 7.39
C ARG A 168 9.45 -12.89 6.23
N ILE A 169 8.81 -12.32 5.23
CA ILE A 169 9.49 -11.61 4.12
C ILE A 169 8.96 -10.18 4.01
N MET A 170 9.85 -9.22 3.75
CA MET A 170 9.45 -7.87 3.38
C MET A 170 8.87 -7.88 1.99
N ILE A 171 7.58 -7.52 1.86
CA ILE A 171 6.87 -7.45 0.59
C ILE A 171 6.55 -6.01 0.17
N LEU A 172 6.76 -5.04 1.04
CA LEU A 172 6.53 -3.63 0.79
C LEU A 172 7.55 -2.80 1.56
N ASN A 173 8.18 -1.83 0.87
CA ASN A 173 9.08 -0.84 1.48
C ASN A 173 8.95 0.51 0.76
N LYS A 174 7.72 1.01 0.68
CA LYS A 174 7.39 2.19 -0.12
C LYS A 174 7.51 3.46 0.72
N PRO A 175 8.38 4.43 0.35
CA PRO A 175 8.46 5.72 1.02
C PRO A 175 7.20 6.55 0.76
N GLN A 176 7.02 7.59 1.56
CA GLN A 176 5.99 8.59 1.30
C GLN A 176 6.40 9.43 0.09
N GLU A 177 5.56 9.41 -0.93
CA GLU A 177 5.68 10.20 -2.16
C GLU A 177 4.35 10.88 -2.44
N GLU A 178 4.34 11.89 -3.30
CA GLU A 178 3.10 12.50 -3.77
C GLU A 178 2.29 11.50 -4.61
N ASN A 179 0.96 11.51 -4.46
CA ASN A 179 0.03 10.70 -5.25
C ASN A 179 0.21 9.17 -5.13
N VAL A 180 0.60 8.66 -3.97
CA VAL A 180 0.61 7.22 -3.70
C VAL A 180 -0.64 6.77 -2.95
N LEU A 181 -1.20 5.62 -3.36
CA LEU A 181 -2.36 5.01 -2.70
C LEU A 181 -2.06 4.55 -1.27
N PHE A 182 -0.85 4.09 -1.03
CA PHE A 182 -0.35 3.66 0.27
C PHE A 182 1.18 3.71 0.29
N PHE A 183 1.73 3.83 1.48
CA PHE A 183 3.17 3.78 1.72
C PHE A 183 3.46 3.11 3.08
N GLY A 184 4.72 2.77 3.32
CA GLY A 184 5.16 2.12 4.56
C GLY A 184 5.91 0.84 4.31
N LYS A 185 5.97 0.00 5.34
CA LYS A 185 6.61 -1.32 5.30
C LYS A 185 5.58 -2.42 5.53
N GLY A 186 5.72 -3.52 4.78
CA GLY A 186 4.86 -4.70 4.92
C GLY A 186 5.67 -5.98 4.99
N TYR A 187 5.37 -6.81 5.97
CA TYR A 187 5.97 -8.13 6.15
C TYR A 187 4.87 -9.19 6.12
N LEU A 188 5.17 -10.32 5.47
CA LEU A 188 4.24 -11.41 5.25
C LEU A 188 4.80 -12.72 5.83
N ASP A 189 3.98 -13.44 6.58
CA ASP A 189 4.07 -14.88 6.81
C ASP A 189 3.05 -15.56 5.91
N GLY A 190 3.50 -16.29 4.90
CA GLY A 190 2.60 -16.88 3.91
C GLY A 190 3.27 -17.27 2.61
N SER A 191 2.49 -17.21 1.55
CA SER A 191 2.92 -17.58 0.19
C SER A 191 2.57 -16.51 -0.84
N VAL A 192 3.40 -16.44 -1.88
CA VAL A 192 3.18 -15.63 -3.08
C VAL A 192 3.30 -16.53 -4.29
N GLY A 193 2.20 -16.76 -4.99
CA GLY A 193 2.15 -17.42 -6.28
C GLY A 193 2.30 -16.42 -7.43
N VAL A 194 3.12 -16.75 -8.43
CA VAL A 194 3.21 -15.99 -9.69
C VAL A 194 2.94 -16.95 -10.83
N SER A 195 1.88 -16.76 -11.58
CA SER A 195 1.45 -17.69 -12.63
C SER A 195 0.96 -16.99 -13.90
N GLY A 196 1.06 -17.70 -15.00
CA GLY A 196 0.57 -17.29 -16.32
C GLY A 196 1.61 -16.68 -17.24
N PRO A 197 1.19 -16.31 -18.46
CA PRO A 197 2.07 -15.72 -19.45
C PRO A 197 2.60 -14.37 -18.99
N THR A 198 3.88 -14.07 -19.31
CA THR A 198 4.56 -12.84 -18.82
C THR A 198 3.94 -11.52 -19.28
N ASN A 199 3.04 -11.57 -20.23
CA ASN A 199 2.23 -10.43 -20.67
C ASN A 199 0.85 -10.36 -19.98
N ASN A 200 0.50 -11.35 -19.15
CA ASN A 200 -0.73 -11.40 -18.34
C ASN A 200 -0.48 -12.27 -17.09
N LEU A 201 0.32 -11.75 -16.17
CA LEU A 201 0.67 -12.44 -14.92
C LEU A 201 -0.42 -12.28 -13.87
N LEU A 202 -0.72 -13.38 -13.18
CA LEU A 202 -1.47 -13.39 -11.93
C LEU A 202 -0.49 -13.55 -10.75
N ILE A 203 -0.56 -12.63 -9.82
CA ILE A 203 0.14 -12.70 -8.54
C ILE A 203 -0.90 -12.93 -7.45
N SER A 204 -0.84 -14.08 -6.79
CA SER A 204 -1.70 -14.42 -5.66
C SER A 204 -0.89 -14.38 -4.37
N VAL A 205 -1.34 -13.60 -3.41
CA VAL A 205 -0.69 -13.44 -2.10
C VAL A 205 -1.63 -13.96 -1.02
N GLU A 206 -1.21 -14.96 -0.29
CA GLU A 206 -1.98 -15.53 0.82
C GLU A 206 -1.10 -15.58 2.07
N GLY A 207 -1.61 -15.04 3.19
CA GLY A 207 -0.86 -15.06 4.43
C GLY A 207 -1.32 -14.07 5.48
N THR A 208 -0.49 -13.87 6.48
CA THR A 208 -0.75 -12.95 7.59
C THR A 208 0.31 -11.88 7.69
N THR A 209 -0.09 -10.72 8.19
CA THR A 209 0.85 -9.63 8.45
C THR A 209 1.78 -9.99 9.61
N GLU A 210 3.05 -9.60 9.48
CA GLU A 210 4.08 -9.87 10.47
C GLU A 210 4.58 -8.60 11.16
N LYS A 211 5.27 -8.81 12.29
CA LYS A 211 5.79 -7.73 13.13
C LYS A 211 6.66 -6.75 12.35
N GLY A 212 6.38 -5.46 12.52
CA GLY A 212 7.03 -4.36 11.81
C GLY A 212 6.21 -3.86 10.63
N THR A 213 5.09 -4.50 10.29
CA THR A 213 4.15 -3.99 9.29
C THR A 213 3.56 -2.67 9.78
N SER A 214 3.73 -1.62 8.98
CA SER A 214 3.16 -0.29 9.21
C SER A 214 2.76 0.31 7.87
N ILE A 215 1.45 0.34 7.63
CA ILE A 215 0.85 0.79 6.37
C ILE A 215 0.13 2.11 6.63
N LYS A 216 0.41 3.09 5.77
CA LYS A 216 -0.26 4.38 5.79
C LYS A 216 -1.01 4.59 4.49
N VAL A 217 -2.27 4.97 4.61
CA VAL A 217 -3.16 5.30 3.50
C VAL A 217 -3.41 6.80 3.55
N PRO A 218 -2.73 7.59 2.67
CA PRO A 218 -2.98 9.02 2.59
C PRO A 218 -4.34 9.26 1.91
N TRP A 219 -5.07 10.25 2.40
CA TRP A 219 -6.22 10.77 1.67
C TRP A 219 -5.76 11.63 0.50
N ALA A 220 -6.32 11.41 -0.69
CA ALA A 220 -6.18 12.35 -1.79
C ALA A 220 -7.53 12.49 -2.51
N GLU A 221 -8.05 13.71 -2.58
CA GLU A 221 -9.31 14.02 -3.27
C GLU A 221 -9.31 13.66 -4.76
N ASP A 222 -8.13 13.55 -5.38
CA ASP A 222 -7.94 13.24 -6.80
C ASP A 222 -8.02 11.74 -7.15
N TYR A 223 -8.18 10.84 -6.17
CA TYR A 223 -8.44 9.43 -6.44
C TYR A 223 -9.92 9.14 -6.74
N GLY A 224 -10.64 10.08 -7.31
CA GLY A 224 -11.86 9.75 -7.99
C GLY A 224 -11.52 8.64 -8.99
N ILE A 225 -12.01 7.42 -8.73
CA ILE A 225 -12.13 6.40 -9.76
C ILE A 225 -12.96 7.11 -10.85
N SER A 226 -12.27 7.72 -11.82
CA SER A 226 -12.94 8.28 -12.97
C SER A 226 -13.61 7.06 -13.62
N GLU A 227 -14.93 6.95 -13.45
CA GLU A 227 -15.73 6.19 -14.38
C GLU A 227 -15.11 6.45 -15.74
N SER A 228 -14.63 5.42 -16.40
CA SER A 228 -13.87 5.44 -17.63
C SER A 228 -14.32 6.61 -18.53
N ASN A 229 -13.61 7.72 -18.47
CA ASN A 229 -13.85 8.83 -19.37
C ASN A 229 -13.36 8.38 -20.76
N PHE A 230 -14.29 7.86 -21.56
CA PHE A 230 -14.09 7.57 -22.99
C PHE A 230 -13.74 8.83 -23.80
N ILE A 231 -13.65 9.99 -23.16
CA ILE A 231 -13.32 11.27 -23.81
C ILE A 231 -12.05 11.82 -23.19
N GLU A 232 -10.91 11.52 -23.81
CA GLU A 232 -9.64 12.17 -23.53
C GLU A 232 -9.57 13.48 -24.34
N PHE A 233 -9.62 14.62 -23.66
CA PHE A 233 -9.44 15.93 -24.30
C PHE A 233 -7.95 16.11 -24.63
N ILE A 234 -7.58 15.84 -25.87
CA ILE A 234 -6.23 16.10 -26.37
C ILE A 234 -6.11 17.59 -26.67
N ASP A 235 -5.32 18.30 -25.89
CA ASP A 235 -4.93 19.68 -26.18
C ASP A 235 -3.97 19.70 -27.40
N LYS A 236 -4.51 20.09 -28.55
CA LYS A 236 -3.76 20.18 -29.81
C LYS A 236 -2.55 21.14 -29.77
N ASN A 237 -2.45 22.00 -28.78
CA ASN A 237 -1.36 22.96 -28.65
C ASN A 237 -0.13 22.36 -27.94
N ARG A 238 -0.22 21.15 -27.33
CA ARG A 238 0.92 20.47 -26.69
C ARG A 238 1.82 19.67 -27.63
N MET A 239 1.44 19.49 -28.89
CA MET A 239 2.24 18.73 -29.87
C MET A 239 3.56 19.41 -30.34
N ASN A 240 3.83 20.67 -29.97
CA ASN A 240 4.96 21.42 -30.50
C ASN A 240 6.10 21.71 -29.51
N ASN A 241 6.16 21.07 -28.34
CA ASN A 241 7.27 21.32 -27.41
C ASN A 241 7.81 20.00 -26.80
N PRO A 242 8.88 19.42 -27.42
CA PRO A 242 9.44 18.13 -26.98
C PRO A 242 10.35 18.23 -25.72
N LEU A 243 10.41 19.37 -25.03
CA LEU A 243 11.39 19.62 -23.96
C LEU A 243 10.84 19.69 -22.54
N THR A 244 9.56 19.39 -22.34
CA THR A 244 8.99 19.21 -21.00
C THR A 244 8.31 17.84 -20.88
N ALA A 245 9.10 16.79 -20.98
CA ALA A 245 8.71 15.51 -20.42
C ALA A 245 8.80 15.66 -18.88
N GLN A 246 7.71 16.05 -18.26
CA GLN A 246 7.53 15.74 -16.84
C GLN A 246 7.60 14.21 -16.72
N GLU A 247 8.49 13.74 -15.86
CA GLU A 247 8.50 12.36 -15.42
C GLU A 247 7.13 12.09 -14.78
N GLU A 248 6.22 11.51 -15.57
CA GLU A 248 4.97 10.99 -15.03
C GLU A 248 5.35 9.87 -14.06
N ASN A 249 4.95 10.01 -12.82
CA ASN A 249 5.06 8.96 -11.81
C ASN A 249 4.57 7.64 -12.41
N PRO A 250 5.26 6.52 -12.17
CA PRO A 250 4.86 5.22 -12.68
C PRO A 250 3.51 4.82 -12.05
N SER A 251 2.44 5.31 -12.64
CA SER A 251 1.10 4.86 -12.31
C SER A 251 0.96 3.40 -12.77
N LEU A 252 0.12 2.62 -12.10
CA LEU A 252 -0.22 1.24 -12.48
C LEU A 252 -0.52 1.07 -13.99
N LYS A 253 -0.94 2.14 -14.65
CA LYS A 253 -1.22 2.20 -16.11
C LYS A 253 -0.04 1.83 -17.03
N GLN A 254 1.19 1.77 -16.52
CA GLN A 254 2.37 1.45 -17.35
C GLN A 254 2.72 -0.05 -17.37
N ILE A 255 2.12 -0.86 -16.51
CA ILE A 255 2.31 -2.31 -16.45
C ILE A 255 1.07 -2.98 -17.03
N ASN A 256 1.02 -3.24 -18.33
CA ASN A 256 -0.09 -3.96 -18.93
C ASN A 256 0.01 -5.47 -18.59
N GLY A 257 -1.13 -6.09 -18.26
CA GLY A 257 -1.22 -7.52 -18.09
C GLY A 257 -0.75 -8.06 -16.72
N LEU A 258 -0.95 -7.29 -15.64
CA LEU A 258 -0.73 -7.76 -14.28
C LEU A 258 -2.05 -7.77 -13.52
N GLU A 259 -2.40 -8.90 -12.95
CA GLU A 259 -3.49 -9.09 -11.99
C GLU A 259 -2.90 -9.50 -10.65
N MET A 260 -3.42 -8.94 -9.57
CA MET A 260 -2.98 -9.24 -8.20
C MET A 260 -4.18 -9.52 -7.32
N GLU A 261 -4.13 -10.64 -6.62
CA GLU A 261 -5.12 -11.06 -5.64
C GLU A 261 -4.43 -11.22 -4.29
N PHE A 262 -5.00 -10.63 -3.24
CA PHE A 262 -4.47 -10.71 -1.90
C PHE A 262 -5.53 -11.28 -0.98
N GLU A 263 -5.17 -12.31 -0.23
CA GLU A 263 -5.93 -12.83 0.90
C GLU A 263 -5.08 -12.70 2.16
N LEU A 264 -5.33 -11.63 2.92
CA LEU A 264 -4.47 -11.23 4.03
C LEU A 264 -5.21 -11.30 5.36
N GLY A 265 -4.71 -12.10 6.27
CA GLY A 265 -5.02 -12.02 7.70
C GLY A 265 -4.24 -10.87 8.34
N ILE A 266 -4.92 -9.81 8.73
CA ILE A 266 -4.31 -8.73 9.51
C ILE A 266 -4.38 -9.12 10.98
N ASN A 267 -3.30 -8.92 11.70
CA ASN A 267 -3.21 -9.18 13.13
C ASN A 267 -2.62 -7.97 13.87
N ASN A 268 -2.56 -8.04 15.19
CA ASN A 268 -2.09 -6.94 16.03
C ASN A 268 -0.59 -6.59 15.90
N ASN A 269 0.16 -7.32 15.08
CA ASN A 269 1.54 -6.97 14.72
C ASN A 269 1.61 -5.87 13.66
N ALA A 270 0.50 -5.59 12.98
CA ALA A 270 0.39 -4.54 11.98
C ALA A 270 -0.18 -3.26 12.59
N GLU A 271 0.44 -2.13 12.28
CA GLU A 271 -0.10 -0.79 12.53
C GLU A 271 -0.63 -0.22 11.23
N ILE A 272 -1.87 0.27 11.26
CA ILE A 272 -2.51 0.93 10.11
C ILE A 272 -2.78 2.38 10.49
N GLU A 273 -2.41 3.30 9.61
CA GLU A 273 -2.72 4.72 9.74
C GLU A 273 -3.52 5.17 8.51
N ILE A 274 -4.68 5.75 8.74
CA ILE A 274 -5.56 6.30 7.70
C ILE A 274 -5.66 7.80 7.94
N VAL A 275 -5.24 8.59 6.98
CA VAL A 275 -5.43 10.04 7.02
C VAL A 275 -6.87 10.33 6.64
N ILE A 276 -7.65 10.91 7.55
CA ILE A 276 -9.07 11.20 7.35
C ILE A 276 -9.23 12.57 6.68
N ASP A 277 -8.41 13.53 7.07
CA ASP A 277 -8.41 14.86 6.51
C ASP A 277 -6.96 15.37 6.40
N GLN A 278 -6.53 15.58 5.17
CA GLN A 278 -5.16 16.02 4.87
C GLN A 278 -4.93 17.49 5.23
N ASP A 279 -5.93 18.35 5.06
CA ASP A 279 -5.81 19.78 5.29
C ASP A 279 -5.68 20.09 6.78
N SER A 280 -6.48 19.43 7.62
CA SER A 280 -6.35 19.53 9.07
C SER A 280 -5.23 18.66 9.63
N GLY A 281 -4.86 17.58 8.94
CA GLY A 281 -3.95 16.55 9.41
C GLY A 281 -4.57 15.62 10.45
N SER A 282 -5.88 15.39 10.36
CA SER A 282 -6.59 14.40 11.17
C SER A 282 -6.32 12.99 10.66
N PHE A 283 -6.02 12.05 11.57
CA PHE A 283 -5.76 10.66 11.21
C PHE A 283 -6.27 9.69 12.26
N LEU A 284 -6.57 8.49 11.81
CA LEU A 284 -6.83 7.32 12.64
C LEU A 284 -5.65 6.36 12.51
N ARG A 285 -5.01 6.00 13.61
CA ARG A 285 -3.89 5.06 13.65
C ARG A 285 -4.09 4.04 14.74
N GLY A 286 -3.89 2.77 14.42
CA GLY A 286 -4.06 1.72 15.41
C GLY A 286 -3.69 0.34 14.92
N SER A 287 -3.87 -0.62 15.79
CA SER A 287 -3.75 -2.04 15.49
C SER A 287 -5.06 -2.77 15.75
N GLY A 288 -5.22 -3.91 15.11
CA GLY A 288 -6.43 -4.70 15.19
C GLY A 288 -6.27 -6.05 14.52
N ALA A 289 -7.38 -6.67 14.17
CA ALA A 289 -7.41 -7.90 13.39
C ALA A 289 -8.53 -7.88 12.36
N GLY A 290 -8.32 -8.61 11.26
CA GLY A 290 -9.32 -8.76 10.21
C GLY A 290 -8.84 -9.64 9.09
N ASN A 291 -9.75 -10.00 8.19
CA ASN A 291 -9.41 -10.70 6.96
C ASN A 291 -9.75 -9.79 5.78
N MET A 292 -8.76 -9.55 4.95
CA MET A 292 -8.86 -8.64 3.82
C MET A 292 -8.65 -9.39 2.53
N PHE A 293 -9.57 -9.27 1.61
CA PHE A 293 -9.43 -9.71 0.22
C PHE A 293 -9.33 -8.49 -0.68
N MET A 294 -8.31 -8.45 -1.55
CA MET A 294 -8.10 -7.34 -2.48
C MET A 294 -7.81 -7.85 -3.88
N GLU A 295 -8.39 -7.19 -4.87
CA GLU A 295 -8.10 -7.41 -6.28
C GLU A 295 -7.59 -6.11 -6.90
N ILE A 296 -6.43 -6.18 -7.50
CA ILE A 296 -5.78 -5.04 -8.15
C ILE A 296 -5.36 -5.45 -9.55
N ASN A 297 -5.60 -4.63 -10.55
CA ASN A 297 -5.03 -4.85 -11.87
C ASN A 297 -4.51 -3.55 -12.51
N THR A 298 -3.75 -3.72 -13.57
CA THR A 298 -3.13 -2.61 -14.29
C THR A 298 -4.10 -1.77 -15.14
N ASN A 299 -5.37 -2.19 -15.23
CA ASN A 299 -6.43 -1.44 -15.92
C ASN A 299 -7.16 -0.47 -14.97
N GLY A 300 -6.69 -0.34 -13.73
CA GLY A 300 -7.25 0.56 -12.73
C GLY A 300 -8.31 -0.08 -11.83
N LYS A 301 -8.53 -1.40 -11.92
CA LYS A 301 -9.37 -2.11 -10.96
C LYS A 301 -8.66 -2.15 -9.61
N PHE A 302 -9.31 -1.67 -8.57
CA PHE A 302 -8.92 -1.87 -7.18
C PHE A 302 -10.18 -2.09 -6.36
N ASN A 303 -10.39 -3.32 -5.97
CA ASN A 303 -11.47 -3.72 -5.09
C ASN A 303 -10.92 -4.27 -3.79
N MET A 304 -11.65 -4.07 -2.71
CA MET A 304 -11.28 -4.49 -1.37
C MET A 304 -12.52 -4.94 -0.61
N TRP A 305 -12.45 -6.11 0.00
CA TRP A 305 -13.50 -6.66 0.86
C TRP A 305 -12.90 -7.15 2.15
N GLY A 306 -13.70 -7.13 3.19
CA GLY A 306 -13.32 -7.64 4.49
C GLY A 306 -13.70 -6.73 5.63
N ASP A 307 -13.36 -7.15 6.81
CA ASP A 307 -13.60 -6.43 8.05
C ASP A 307 -12.33 -6.28 8.87
N PHE A 308 -12.23 -5.19 9.58
CA PHE A 308 -11.15 -4.90 10.52
C PHE A 308 -11.75 -4.49 11.86
N ILE A 309 -11.34 -5.15 12.92
CA ILE A 309 -11.75 -4.87 14.30
C ILE A 309 -10.59 -4.23 15.03
N THR A 310 -10.80 -3.04 15.57
CA THR A 310 -9.78 -2.29 16.31
C THR A 310 -9.54 -2.90 17.70
N PHE A 311 -8.28 -3.03 18.08
CA PHE A 311 -7.88 -3.41 19.45
C PHE A 311 -7.41 -2.22 20.27
N ASN A 312 -6.67 -1.33 19.63
CA ASN A 312 -6.20 -0.07 20.20
C ASN A 312 -5.87 0.90 19.09
N GLY A 313 -5.78 2.17 19.43
CA GLY A 313 -5.41 3.18 18.45
C GLY A 313 -5.52 4.58 19.01
N ILE A 314 -5.20 5.53 18.13
CA ILE A 314 -5.32 6.96 18.38
C ILE A 314 -6.09 7.57 17.21
N TYR A 315 -7.16 8.26 17.51
CA TYR A 315 -7.77 9.20 16.59
C TYR A 315 -7.24 10.61 16.92
N ASN A 316 -6.44 11.15 16.04
CA ASN A 316 -5.96 12.52 16.16
C ASN A 316 -6.95 13.45 15.48
N PHE A 317 -7.79 14.08 16.28
CA PHE A 317 -8.78 15.04 15.80
C PHE A 317 -8.17 16.44 15.74
N LYS A 318 -8.12 17.00 14.56
CA LYS A 318 -7.71 18.39 14.34
C LYS A 318 -8.80 19.16 13.62
N ASN A 319 -9.06 20.37 14.07
CA ASN A 319 -10.01 21.25 13.43
C ASN A 319 -9.45 22.69 13.41
N LEU A 320 -9.20 23.21 12.19
CA LEU A 320 -8.85 24.60 11.83
C LEU A 320 -7.93 25.35 12.82
N GLY A 321 -6.97 24.65 13.44
CA GLY A 321 -6.02 25.24 14.40
C GLY A 321 -6.61 25.60 15.76
N VAL A 322 -7.86 25.23 16.02
CA VAL A 322 -8.55 25.48 17.31
C VAL A 322 -8.50 24.27 18.21
N LEU A 323 -8.67 23.09 17.64
CA LEU A 323 -8.61 21.82 18.37
C LEU A 323 -7.50 20.92 17.77
N ASP A 324 -6.66 20.39 18.64
CA ASP A 324 -5.71 19.31 18.35
C ASP A 324 -5.73 18.37 19.55
N LYS A 325 -6.53 17.31 19.44
CA LYS A 325 -6.80 16.37 20.53
C LYS A 325 -6.63 14.94 20.07
N LYS A 326 -5.97 14.17 20.91
CA LYS A 326 -5.78 12.73 20.72
C LYS A 326 -6.79 11.97 21.56
N PHE A 327 -7.64 11.22 20.86
CA PHE A 327 -8.60 10.31 21.46
C PHE A 327 -8.03 8.90 21.43
N GLU A 328 -8.15 8.15 22.49
CA GLU A 328 -7.81 6.74 22.54
C GLU A 328 -8.97 5.91 21.96
N VAL A 329 -8.69 5.12 20.93
CA VAL A 329 -9.70 4.25 20.28
C VAL A 329 -10.03 3.11 21.21
N LYS A 330 -11.32 2.91 21.47
CA LYS A 330 -11.81 1.77 22.25
C LYS A 330 -11.72 0.48 21.44
N PRO A 331 -11.39 -0.64 22.09
CA PRO A 331 -11.43 -1.95 21.45
C PRO A 331 -12.82 -2.30 20.94
N GLY A 332 -12.89 -2.98 19.79
CA GLY A 332 -14.14 -3.50 19.22
C GLY A 332 -14.79 -2.61 18.17
N GLY A 333 -14.22 -1.44 17.88
CA GLY A 333 -14.65 -0.66 16.72
C GLY A 333 -14.38 -1.40 15.42
N THR A 334 -15.21 -1.17 14.40
CA THR A 334 -15.16 -1.91 13.14
C THR A 334 -14.97 -0.98 11.94
N ILE A 335 -14.27 -1.50 10.91
CA ILE A 335 -14.21 -0.91 9.57
C ILE A 335 -14.51 -2.02 8.59
N VAL A 336 -15.44 -1.82 7.67
CA VAL A 336 -15.90 -2.83 6.71
C VAL A 336 -15.77 -2.31 5.28
N TRP A 337 -15.17 -3.11 4.40
CA TRP A 337 -15.05 -2.84 2.97
C TRP A 337 -15.93 -3.80 2.16
N GLU A 338 -16.67 -3.26 1.21
CA GLU A 338 -17.60 -3.99 0.34
C GLU A 338 -17.33 -3.72 -1.16
N GLY A 339 -16.06 -3.70 -1.56
CA GLY A 339 -15.62 -3.53 -2.94
C GLY A 339 -14.85 -2.23 -3.19
N ASN A 340 -15.43 -1.07 -2.96
CA ASN A 340 -14.72 0.20 -3.12
C ASN A 340 -13.79 0.47 -1.92
N PRO A 341 -12.45 0.57 -2.09
CA PRO A 341 -11.53 0.85 -1.00
C PRO A 341 -11.81 2.17 -0.27
N LEU A 342 -12.33 3.16 -1.00
CA LEU A 342 -12.69 4.48 -0.47
C LEU A 342 -14.10 4.51 0.13
N GLY A 343 -14.87 3.47 -0.08
CA GLY A 343 -16.25 3.33 0.38
C GLY A 343 -16.41 2.57 1.68
N ALA A 344 -15.33 2.38 2.44
CA ALA A 344 -15.40 1.66 3.71
C ALA A 344 -16.35 2.34 4.69
N ILE A 345 -17.06 1.53 5.45
CA ILE A 345 -17.95 1.98 6.52
C ILE A 345 -17.28 1.69 7.85
N MET A 346 -17.26 2.69 8.74
CA MET A 346 -16.71 2.53 10.08
C MET A 346 -17.76 2.73 11.17
N ASP A 347 -17.52 2.09 12.29
CA ASP A 347 -18.18 2.33 13.58
C ASP A 347 -17.14 2.24 14.68
N ILE A 348 -16.60 3.39 15.08
CA ILE A 348 -15.48 3.50 16.02
C ILE A 348 -15.84 4.46 17.13
N GLU A 349 -15.53 4.04 18.35
CA GLU A 349 -15.62 4.89 19.54
C GLU A 349 -14.22 5.22 20.05
N ALA A 350 -13.97 6.51 20.35
CA ALA A 350 -12.72 6.93 20.92
C ALA A 350 -12.94 7.92 22.08
N VAL A 351 -12.01 7.96 23.01
CA VAL A 351 -12.15 8.66 24.29
C VAL A 351 -11.01 9.63 24.49
N TYR A 352 -11.37 10.82 24.94
CA TYR A 352 -10.45 11.82 25.44
C TYR A 352 -10.66 11.99 26.95
N GLU A 353 -9.68 11.64 27.74
CA GLU A 353 -9.68 11.92 29.17
C GLU A 353 -9.35 13.40 29.41
N VAL A 354 -10.24 14.13 30.08
CA VAL A 354 -10.00 15.54 30.45
C VAL A 354 -8.91 15.59 31.53
N PRO A 355 -7.74 16.22 31.26
CA PRO A 355 -6.64 16.21 32.22
C PRO A 355 -7.00 16.76 33.60
N GLY A 356 -6.89 15.93 34.61
CA GLY A 356 -7.23 16.28 36.00
C GLY A 356 -8.72 16.38 36.27
N GLY A 357 -9.57 15.96 35.32
CA GLY A 357 -11.02 16.01 35.41
C GLY A 357 -11.61 17.43 35.30
N ALA A 358 -12.93 17.53 35.29
CA ALA A 358 -13.66 18.78 35.19
C ALA A 358 -14.50 19.05 36.47
N ASN A 359 -14.72 20.34 36.73
CA ASN A 359 -15.50 20.77 37.88
C ASN A 359 -16.98 20.96 37.48
N PRO A 360 -17.93 20.17 38.01
CA PRO A 360 -19.32 20.24 37.60
C PRO A 360 -20.10 21.43 38.18
N ALA A 361 -19.51 22.23 39.08
CA ALA A 361 -20.20 23.32 39.73
C ALA A 361 -20.82 24.34 38.73
N LEU A 362 -20.13 24.62 37.62
CA LEU A 362 -20.64 25.51 36.58
C LEU A 362 -21.79 24.89 35.79
N LEU A 363 -21.69 23.61 35.47
CA LEU A 363 -22.74 22.88 34.74
C LEU A 363 -24.01 22.76 35.59
N LEU A 364 -23.86 22.53 36.91
CA LEU A 364 -24.94 22.31 37.83
C LEU A 364 -25.50 23.62 38.43
N ASP A 365 -24.82 24.74 38.16
CA ASP A 365 -25.12 26.03 38.80
C ASP A 365 -25.19 25.92 40.34
N ASN A 366 -24.28 25.12 40.91
CA ASN A 366 -24.28 24.82 42.32
C ASN A 366 -22.85 24.75 42.89
N PRO A 367 -22.41 25.73 43.67
CA PRO A 367 -21.07 25.80 44.21
C PRO A 367 -20.71 24.70 45.18
N ASN A 368 -21.69 23.95 45.68
CA ASN A 368 -21.45 22.80 46.58
C ASN A 368 -20.78 21.64 45.84
N PHE A 369 -20.87 21.59 44.53
CA PHE A 369 -20.20 20.57 43.68
C PHE A 369 -18.83 21.03 43.20
N ASN A 370 -18.17 21.94 43.91
CA ASN A 370 -16.89 22.52 43.53
C ASN A 370 -15.70 21.55 43.76
N LYS A 371 -15.77 20.37 43.20
CA LYS A 371 -14.68 19.38 43.18
C LYS A 371 -14.56 18.80 41.76
N LYS A 372 -13.34 18.77 41.26
CA LYS A 372 -13.07 18.08 39.97
C LYS A 372 -13.39 16.61 40.09
N ILE A 373 -14.07 16.09 39.09
CA ILE A 373 -14.40 14.67 38.94
C ILE A 373 -13.76 14.15 37.64
N PRO A 374 -13.35 12.87 37.55
CA PRO A 374 -12.91 12.26 36.32
C PRO A 374 -13.98 12.47 35.23
N THR A 375 -13.54 12.96 34.09
CA THR A 375 -14.44 13.35 33.00
C THR A 375 -13.83 12.90 31.69
N GLU A 376 -14.62 12.22 30.88
CA GLU A 376 -14.26 11.73 29.57
C GLU A 376 -15.15 12.36 28.50
N VAL A 377 -14.55 12.72 27.38
CA VAL A 377 -15.29 13.08 26.16
C VAL A 377 -15.16 11.92 25.20
N ILE A 378 -16.27 11.32 24.86
CA ILE A 378 -16.36 10.20 23.92
C ILE A 378 -16.77 10.73 22.57
N ILE A 379 -16.06 10.35 21.52
CA ILE A 379 -16.44 10.61 20.14
C ILE A 379 -16.83 9.31 19.46
N ARG A 380 -17.98 9.33 18.78
CA ARG A 380 -18.43 8.24 17.93
C ARG A 380 -18.28 8.63 16.46
N LEU A 381 -17.49 7.85 15.74
CA LEU A 381 -17.21 8.01 14.32
C LEU A 381 -17.95 6.90 13.57
N GLN A 382 -18.98 7.27 12.83
CA GLN A 382 -19.84 6.35 12.10
C GLN A 382 -19.97 6.75 10.64
N GLY A 383 -20.36 5.81 9.78
CA GLY A 383 -20.58 6.05 8.37
C GLY A 383 -19.33 5.86 7.53
N ASN A 384 -19.19 6.62 6.45
CA ASN A 384 -18.07 6.47 5.53
C ASN A 384 -16.74 6.84 6.20
N LEU A 385 -15.73 5.97 6.06
CA LEU A 385 -14.42 6.12 6.69
C LEU A 385 -13.75 7.47 6.36
N LEU A 386 -13.93 7.94 5.15
CA LEU A 386 -13.27 9.13 4.63
C LEU A 386 -14.11 10.40 4.77
N LYS A 387 -15.41 10.24 4.85
CA LYS A 387 -16.35 11.33 5.15
C LYS A 387 -17.30 10.84 6.23
N PRO A 388 -16.83 10.79 7.49
CA PRO A 388 -17.67 10.36 8.60
C PRO A 388 -18.94 11.18 8.67
N ASP A 389 -20.02 10.54 9.11
CA ASP A 389 -21.19 11.27 9.56
C ASP A 389 -20.79 12.24 10.66
N ASN A 390 -21.59 13.28 10.89
CA ASN A 390 -21.29 14.28 11.92
C ASN A 390 -20.95 13.59 13.24
N PRO A 391 -19.74 13.81 13.78
CA PRO A 391 -19.30 13.12 14.96
C PRO A 391 -20.19 13.46 16.15
N ILE A 392 -20.65 12.44 16.84
CA ILE A 392 -21.44 12.60 18.06
C ILE A 392 -20.49 12.61 19.25
N PHE A 393 -20.57 13.67 20.04
CA PHE A 393 -19.82 13.78 21.28
C PHE A 393 -20.72 13.45 22.47
N GLU A 394 -20.28 12.55 23.32
CA GLU A 394 -20.89 12.21 24.61
C GLU A 394 -19.90 12.55 25.73
N ILE A 395 -20.42 12.79 26.93
CA ILE A 395 -19.59 13.06 28.11
C ILE A 395 -19.90 11.98 29.13
N ASP A 396 -18.86 11.30 29.61
CA ASP A 396 -18.96 10.29 30.66
C ASP A 396 -18.16 10.69 31.90
N PHE A 397 -18.57 10.13 33.03
CA PHE A 397 -18.01 10.43 34.34
C PHE A 397 -17.63 9.12 35.04
N PRO A 398 -16.51 8.51 34.67
CA PRO A 398 -16.08 7.27 35.26
C PRO A 398 -15.95 7.40 36.78
N ASN A 399 -16.46 6.40 37.49
CA ASN A 399 -16.48 6.35 38.96
C ASN A 399 -17.34 7.42 39.68
N THR A 400 -18.18 8.15 38.95
CA THR A 400 -19.14 9.08 39.57
C THR A 400 -20.52 8.44 39.62
N SER A 401 -21.12 8.45 40.82
CA SER A 401 -22.41 7.78 41.06
C SER A 401 -23.32 8.63 41.96
N GLY A 402 -24.55 8.14 42.16
CA GLY A 402 -25.52 8.76 43.05
C GLY A 402 -26.13 10.08 42.51
N THR A 403 -26.47 11.00 43.42
CA THR A 403 -27.16 12.24 43.08
C THR A 403 -26.40 13.14 42.13
N VAL A 404 -25.06 13.17 42.24
CA VAL A 404 -24.20 13.97 41.35
C VAL A 404 -24.31 13.50 39.93
N ALA A 405 -24.13 12.20 39.66
CA ALA A 405 -24.25 11.65 38.34
C ALA A 405 -25.66 11.85 37.73
N SER A 406 -26.70 11.70 38.53
CA SER A 406 -28.08 11.91 38.05
C SER A 406 -28.34 13.34 37.65
N GLU A 407 -27.87 14.30 38.44
CA GLU A 407 -28.05 15.74 38.15
C GLU A 407 -27.23 16.16 36.89
N ILE A 408 -26.00 15.69 36.78
CA ILE A 408 -25.17 15.94 35.59
C ILE A 408 -25.84 15.38 34.35
N ASN A 409 -26.28 14.12 34.38
CA ASN A 409 -26.92 13.47 33.24
C ASN A 409 -28.21 14.18 32.83
N TYR A 410 -28.97 14.70 33.80
CA TYR A 410 -30.16 15.52 33.53
C TYR A 410 -29.79 16.80 32.78
N ARG A 411 -28.74 17.48 33.21
CA ARG A 411 -28.26 18.71 32.54
C ARG A 411 -27.71 18.44 31.13
N LEU A 412 -27.12 17.30 30.90
CA LEU A 412 -26.57 16.89 29.62
C LEU A 412 -27.58 16.12 28.73
N SER A 413 -28.84 16.00 29.16
CA SER A 413 -29.84 15.18 28.41
C SER A 413 -30.19 15.75 27.02
N SER A 414 -29.97 17.05 26.78
CA SER A 414 -30.11 17.62 25.44
C SER A 414 -28.86 17.36 24.62
N PRO A 415 -28.96 16.78 23.40
CA PRO A 415 -27.83 16.57 22.51
C PRO A 415 -27.03 17.84 22.24
N GLN A 416 -27.71 18.98 22.04
CA GLN A 416 -27.07 20.28 21.77
C GLN A 416 -26.24 20.77 22.96
N ARG A 417 -26.75 20.56 24.17
CA ARG A 417 -26.01 20.90 25.41
C ARG A 417 -24.80 19.99 25.59
N SER A 418 -24.99 18.69 25.43
CA SER A 418 -23.92 17.72 25.55
C SER A 418 -22.78 18.07 24.59
N GLN A 419 -23.08 18.36 23.34
CA GLN A 419 -22.08 18.72 22.34
C GLN A 419 -21.36 20.06 22.69
N LEU A 420 -22.07 21.07 23.10
CA LEU A 420 -21.48 22.36 23.52
C LEU A 420 -20.55 22.20 24.71
N GLN A 421 -20.94 21.42 25.70
CA GLN A 421 -20.13 21.12 26.88
C GLN A 421 -18.90 20.28 26.50
N ALA A 422 -19.05 19.31 25.60
CA ALA A 422 -17.95 18.50 25.08
C ALA A 422 -16.89 19.35 24.37
N ILE A 423 -17.31 20.27 23.50
CA ILE A 423 -16.38 21.21 22.84
C ILE A 423 -15.67 22.11 23.86
N SER A 424 -16.36 22.58 24.90
CA SER A 424 -15.74 23.34 25.97
C SER A 424 -14.70 22.52 26.74
N LEU A 425 -15.01 21.27 27.06
CA LEU A 425 -14.07 20.37 27.71
C LEU A 425 -12.85 20.09 26.84
N LEU A 426 -13.06 19.85 25.55
CA LEU A 426 -11.97 19.64 24.59
C LEU A 426 -11.10 20.89 24.42
N SER A 427 -11.68 22.07 24.37
CA SER A 427 -10.94 23.32 24.15
C SER A 427 -10.25 23.85 25.41
N GLN A 428 -10.96 23.85 26.53
CA GLN A 428 -10.54 24.53 27.77
C GLN A 428 -10.42 23.59 28.99
N GLY A 429 -10.96 22.39 28.94
CA GLY A 429 -10.98 21.45 30.07
C GLY A 429 -11.97 21.84 31.18
N ILE A 430 -12.96 22.68 30.89
CA ILE A 430 -13.96 23.15 31.86
C ILE A 430 -15.36 23.09 31.27
N PHE A 431 -16.38 22.95 32.14
CA PHE A 431 -17.76 23.20 31.79
C PHE A 431 -18.04 24.69 31.69
N ILE A 432 -19.01 25.05 30.85
CA ILE A 432 -19.50 26.45 30.75
C ILE A 432 -20.89 26.56 31.39
N ASN A 433 -21.15 27.71 32.00
CA ASN A 433 -22.48 28.01 32.51
C ASN A 433 -23.29 28.70 31.41
N GLU A 434 -24.45 28.19 31.07
CA GLU A 434 -25.35 28.74 30.04
C GLU A 434 -25.87 30.15 30.40
N VAL A 435 -25.94 30.50 31.69
CA VAL A 435 -26.40 31.78 32.15
C VAL A 435 -25.33 32.87 32.02
N SER A 436 -24.04 32.50 32.04
CA SER A 436 -22.91 33.46 31.97
C SER A 436 -22.67 34.03 30.55
N VAL A 437 -23.33 33.52 29.56
CA VAL A 437 -23.19 33.94 28.16
C VAL A 437 -23.81 35.33 27.91
N SER A 438 -24.62 35.81 28.81
CA SER A 438 -25.26 37.15 28.72
C SER A 438 -24.40 38.31 29.24
N MET A 439 -23.18 38.05 29.80
CA MET A 439 -22.33 39.10 30.33
C MET A 439 -21.02 39.28 29.56
N GLN A 440 -21.08 40.24 28.67
CA GLN A 440 -20.03 41.15 28.18
C GLN A 440 -18.61 40.64 27.89
N GLY A 441 -18.29 40.54 26.63
CA GLY A 441 -17.01 41.07 26.07
C GLY A 441 -15.88 40.06 25.83
N ILE A 442 -15.78 38.91 26.52
CA ILE A 442 -14.72 37.93 26.34
C ILE A 442 -15.24 36.64 25.67
N THR A 443 -16.53 36.42 25.77
CA THR A 443 -17.23 35.21 25.32
C THR A 443 -17.57 35.19 23.82
N ASN A 444 -17.70 36.35 23.17
CA ASN A 444 -18.14 36.45 21.78
C ASN A 444 -17.19 35.72 20.81
N ASN A 445 -15.89 35.79 21.05
CA ASN A 445 -14.93 35.10 20.17
C ASN A 445 -14.92 33.57 20.35
N LEU A 446 -15.20 33.06 21.55
CA LEU A 446 -15.24 31.65 21.84
C LEU A 446 -16.56 31.02 21.42
N TYR A 447 -17.66 31.74 21.59
CA TYR A 447 -18.99 31.30 21.16
C TYR A 447 -19.11 31.32 19.64
N GLN A 448 -18.55 32.34 18.99
CA GLN A 448 -18.51 32.42 17.55
C GLN A 448 -17.63 31.34 16.96
N LYS A 449 -16.46 31.09 17.55
CA LYS A 449 -15.59 29.98 17.15
C LYS A 449 -16.22 28.60 17.40
N ALA A 450 -16.89 28.38 18.52
CA ALA A 450 -17.62 27.15 18.78
C ALA A 450 -18.81 26.97 17.83
N SER A 451 -19.53 28.05 17.50
CA SER A 451 -20.61 28.07 16.53
C SER A 451 -20.10 27.84 15.10
N ASP A 452 -18.94 28.38 14.74
CA ASP A 452 -18.30 28.19 13.45
C ASP A 452 -17.84 26.74 13.31
N ILE A 453 -17.20 26.19 14.34
CA ILE A 453 -16.83 24.74 14.41
C ILE A 453 -18.08 23.85 14.29
N PHE A 454 -19.18 24.27 14.94
CA PHE A 454 -20.43 23.53 14.92
C PHE A 454 -21.08 23.56 13.52
N SER A 455 -21.07 24.74 12.88
CA SER A 455 -21.62 24.90 11.53
C SER A 455 -20.82 24.16 10.48
N GLU A 456 -19.53 24.07 10.64
CA GLU A 456 -18.62 23.38 9.75
C GLU A 456 -18.68 21.84 9.94
N LEU A 457 -18.81 21.37 11.19
CA LEU A 457 -19.03 19.96 11.51
C LEU A 457 -20.41 19.43 11.03
N LEU A 458 -21.42 20.32 10.97
CA LEU A 458 -22.78 19.95 10.57
C LEU A 458 -23.01 20.01 9.06
N GLY A 459 -22.03 20.50 8.26
CA GLY A 459 -22.12 20.62 6.81
C GLY A 459 -23.26 21.52 6.30
N GLU A 460 -23.09 22.10 5.14
CA GLU A 460 -24.03 23.05 4.52
C GLU A 460 -25.38 22.43 4.09
N GLU A 461 -25.65 21.16 4.27
CA GLU A 461 -26.86 20.48 3.77
C GLU A 461 -28.09 20.56 4.69
N ASN A 462 -27.97 21.08 5.89
CA ASN A 462 -29.14 21.28 6.76
C ASN A 462 -29.55 22.74 6.90
N ASP A 463 -30.17 23.30 5.86
CA ASP A 463 -30.84 24.61 5.85
C ASP A 463 -31.99 24.76 6.88
N LYS A 464 -32.16 23.82 7.82
CA LYS A 464 -33.21 23.78 8.84
C LYS A 464 -32.74 23.97 10.26
N LEU A 465 -31.44 24.06 10.53
CA LEU A 465 -30.89 24.34 11.83
C LEU A 465 -30.06 25.63 11.82
N LYS A 466 -30.65 26.74 11.37
CA LYS A 466 -30.17 28.04 11.76
C LYS A 466 -30.47 28.20 13.24
N VAL A 467 -29.47 27.97 14.10
CA VAL A 467 -29.53 28.49 15.48
C VAL A 467 -29.34 30.00 15.36
N GLY A 468 -30.41 30.65 14.98
CA GLY A 468 -30.50 32.11 15.03
C GLY A 468 -30.52 32.51 16.50
N ILE A 469 -29.38 32.98 17.01
CA ILE A 469 -29.37 33.79 18.21
C ILE A 469 -29.72 35.18 17.75
N ASP A 470 -31.01 35.50 17.67
CA ASP A 470 -31.50 36.86 17.51
C ASP A 470 -31.14 37.62 18.78
N TYR A 471 -30.20 38.53 18.65
CA TYR A 471 -29.86 39.52 19.66
C TYR A 471 -30.94 40.59 19.63
N LEU A 472 -31.94 40.47 20.47
CA LEU A 472 -32.84 41.59 20.78
C LEU A 472 -32.10 42.56 21.69
N GLN A 473 -31.56 43.62 21.10
CA GLN A 473 -31.09 44.79 21.82
C GLN A 473 -32.35 45.50 22.38
N GLY A 474 -32.65 45.31 23.64
CA GLY A 474 -33.65 46.12 24.36
C GLY A 474 -33.03 47.46 24.76
N ASP A 475 -33.76 48.52 24.47
CA ASP A 475 -33.51 49.92 24.83
C ASP A 475 -33.27 50.13 26.34
#